data_6586017650aef55e58de0c557fb5af1c
#
_entry.id   6586017650aef55e58de0c557fb5af1c
#
_cell.length_a   1.000
_cell.length_b   1.000
_cell.length_c   1.000
_cell.angle_alpha   90.00
_cell.angle_beta   90.00
_cell.angle_gamma   90.00
#
_symmetry.space_group_name_H-M   'P 1'
#
loop_
_entity.id
_entity.type
_entity.pdbx_description
1 polymer ?
#
loop_
_entity_poly.entity_id
_entity_poly.type
_entity_poly.pdbx_seq_one_letter_code
_entity_poly.pdbx_strand_id
1 'polypeptide(L)'
;MGTELLIPLKMRIPPNRTVFLDRDGVINKIVYRDRKPTSPRNIEEFEFEAGVESALNRLSAAGFRLFVVSNQPELSRGLLTQESLRMMTDRIMNALKIEEVRICPHDQADGCGCRKPQPGMLLDLARKYDVTLEESYMVGDTWKDSRAGNSAGCRSIILDREYNLGDPADWRVTNLSGAADLILERRGEALGTGE
;
A
#
# COMPACT_ATOMS: atom_id res chain seq x y z
N MET A 1 -24.08 -44.71 26.42
CA MET A 1 -23.77 -43.32 26.75
C MET A 1 -22.55 -42.91 25.94
N GLY A 2 -22.77 -42.29 24.79
CA GLY A 2 -21.70 -41.85 23.90
C GLY A 2 -21.25 -40.48 24.34
N THR A 3 -19.99 -40.36 24.66
CA THR A 3 -19.31 -39.08 24.94
C THR A 3 -19.05 -38.40 23.59
N GLU A 4 -19.89 -37.44 23.22
CA GLU A 4 -19.62 -36.53 22.10
C GLU A 4 -18.37 -35.70 22.45
N LEU A 5 -17.27 -35.98 21.73
CA LEU A 5 -16.06 -35.15 21.79
C LEU A 5 -16.45 -33.78 21.17
N LEU A 6 -16.67 -32.79 22.01
CA LEU A 6 -16.71 -31.39 21.58
C LEU A 6 -15.35 -31.03 20.97
N ILE A 7 -15.26 -31.05 19.65
CA ILE A 7 -14.12 -30.49 18.92
C ILE A 7 -14.07 -29.01 19.28
N PRO A 8 -12.96 -28.50 19.88
CA PRO A 8 -12.85 -27.09 20.24
C PRO A 8 -13.02 -26.26 18.97
N LEU A 9 -13.83 -25.21 19.09
CA LEU A 9 -14.03 -24.18 18.07
C LEU A 9 -12.69 -23.86 17.42
N LYS A 10 -12.52 -24.17 16.14
CA LYS A 10 -11.31 -23.85 15.38
C LYS A 10 -10.94 -22.42 15.74
N MET A 11 -9.81 -22.22 16.42
CA MET A 11 -9.21 -20.90 16.56
C MET A 11 -9.10 -20.38 15.11
N ARG A 12 -9.99 -19.47 14.72
CA ARG A 12 -9.88 -18.76 13.46
C ARG A 12 -8.55 -18.02 13.54
N ILE A 13 -7.57 -18.47 12.77
CA ILE A 13 -6.37 -17.69 12.53
C ILE A 13 -6.89 -16.33 12.03
N PRO A 14 -6.55 -15.23 12.70
CA PRO A 14 -7.05 -13.93 12.24
C PRO A 14 -6.63 -13.75 10.78
N PRO A 15 -7.52 -13.22 9.94
CA PRO A 15 -7.20 -13.02 8.52
C PRO A 15 -5.91 -12.22 8.39
N ASN A 16 -5.05 -12.67 7.48
CA ASN A 16 -3.75 -12.04 7.21
C ASN A 16 -3.97 -10.76 6.40
N ARG A 17 -4.48 -9.72 7.09
CA ARG A 17 -4.89 -8.43 6.52
C ARG A 17 -3.69 -7.57 6.23
N THR A 18 -3.75 -6.88 5.12
CA THR A 18 -2.64 -6.07 4.62
C THR A 18 -3.12 -4.67 4.22
N VAL A 19 -2.26 -3.69 4.43
CA VAL A 19 -2.36 -2.40 3.76
C VAL A 19 -1.18 -2.29 2.80
N PHE A 20 -1.48 -2.33 1.51
CA PHE A 20 -0.54 -1.98 0.45
C PHE A 20 -0.53 -0.46 0.29
N LEU A 21 0.64 0.12 0.18
CA LEU A 21 0.84 1.57 0.15
C LEU A 21 1.64 1.94 -1.10
N ASP A 22 1.19 2.94 -1.85
CA ASP A 22 2.12 3.57 -2.79
C ASP A 22 3.24 4.29 -2.03
N ARG A 23 4.33 4.54 -2.71
CA ARG A 23 5.48 5.23 -2.15
C ARG A 23 5.33 6.76 -2.27
N ASP A 24 5.32 7.25 -3.49
CA ASP A 24 5.37 8.68 -3.82
C ASP A 24 3.98 9.31 -3.67
N GLY A 25 3.86 10.36 -2.86
CA GLY A 25 2.58 11.00 -2.53
C GLY A 25 1.80 10.32 -1.40
N VAL A 26 2.30 9.16 -0.87
CA VAL A 26 1.70 8.44 0.27
C VAL A 26 2.70 8.30 1.41
N ILE A 27 3.85 7.68 1.16
CA ILE A 27 4.94 7.50 2.15
C ILE A 27 5.85 8.72 2.15
N ASN A 28 6.24 9.18 0.97
CA ASN A 28 7.07 10.37 0.81
C ASN A 28 6.42 11.41 -0.09
N LYS A 29 6.86 12.64 0.10
CA LYS A 29 6.43 13.77 -0.72
C LYS A 29 6.81 13.56 -2.18
N ILE A 30 5.96 14.04 -3.09
CA ILE A 30 6.29 14.17 -4.50
C ILE A 30 7.20 15.38 -4.72
N VAL A 31 7.94 15.37 -5.83
CA VAL A 31 8.76 16.49 -6.30
C VAL A 31 8.11 17.06 -7.55
N TYR A 32 7.89 18.37 -7.57
CA TYR A 32 7.37 19.03 -8.77
C TYR A 32 8.52 19.40 -9.72
N ARG A 33 8.44 18.89 -10.97
CA ARG A 33 9.32 19.26 -12.08
C ARG A 33 8.45 19.73 -13.25
N ASP A 34 8.71 20.91 -13.73
CA ASP A 34 7.89 21.54 -14.78
C ASP A 34 6.39 21.52 -14.47
N ARG A 35 6.04 21.80 -13.21
CA ARG A 35 4.67 21.77 -12.67
C ARG A 35 3.99 20.38 -12.71
N LYS A 36 4.74 19.32 -12.95
CA LYS A 36 4.24 17.93 -12.95
C LYS A 36 4.69 17.22 -11.68
N PRO A 37 3.81 16.43 -11.04
CA PRO A 37 4.20 15.58 -9.92
C PRO A 37 5.12 14.47 -10.41
N THR A 38 6.25 14.28 -9.72
CA THR A 38 7.27 13.28 -10.05
C THR A 38 7.82 12.64 -8.78
N SER A 39 8.47 11.49 -8.92
CA SER A 39 9.17 10.81 -7.83
C SER A 39 10.50 11.51 -7.48
N PRO A 40 10.97 11.45 -6.23
CA PRO A 40 12.35 11.76 -5.87
C PRO A 40 13.34 10.88 -6.67
N ARG A 41 14.45 11.48 -7.11
CA ARG A 41 15.50 10.81 -7.90
C ARG A 41 16.79 10.55 -7.12
N ASN A 42 16.88 11.11 -5.93
CA ASN A 42 18.03 10.96 -5.01
C ASN A 42 17.54 11.07 -3.56
N ILE A 43 18.42 10.82 -2.61
CA ILE A 43 18.09 10.82 -1.17
C ILE A 43 17.84 12.23 -0.62
N GLU A 44 18.42 13.27 -1.24
CA GLU A 44 18.27 14.67 -0.87
C GLU A 44 16.86 15.18 -1.17
N GLU A 45 16.22 14.64 -2.20
CA GLU A 45 14.83 14.95 -2.57
C GLU A 45 13.81 14.13 -1.77
N PHE A 46 14.26 13.09 -1.06
CA PHE A 46 13.37 12.18 -0.35
C PHE A 46 13.00 12.72 1.03
N GLU A 47 11.74 13.07 1.22
CA GLU A 47 11.18 13.54 2.48
C GLU A 47 9.89 12.78 2.78
N PHE A 48 9.75 12.25 4.00
CA PHE A 48 8.50 11.58 4.41
C PHE A 48 7.31 12.54 4.44
N GLU A 49 6.12 12.04 4.09
CA GLU A 49 4.87 12.75 4.32
C GLU A 49 4.62 12.94 5.82
N ALA A 50 3.94 14.03 6.15
CA ALA A 50 3.60 14.33 7.55
C ALA A 50 2.70 13.23 8.16
N GLY A 51 3.06 12.76 9.35
CA GLY A 51 2.26 11.79 10.11
C GLY A 51 2.34 10.34 9.60
N VAL A 52 3.17 10.03 8.58
CA VAL A 52 3.26 8.67 8.02
C VAL A 52 3.63 7.64 9.08
N GLU A 53 4.63 7.91 9.90
CA GLU A 53 5.08 6.99 10.95
C GLU A 53 3.96 6.67 11.95
N SER A 54 3.26 7.70 12.42
CA SER A 54 2.14 7.54 13.37
C SER A 54 1.00 6.70 12.76
N ALA A 55 0.61 6.98 11.51
CA ALA A 55 -0.43 6.24 10.82
C ALA A 55 -0.09 4.76 10.66
N LEU A 56 1.15 4.46 10.20
CA LEU A 56 1.62 3.09 10.02
C LEU A 56 1.77 2.33 11.34
N ASN A 57 2.21 3.01 12.41
CA ASN A 57 2.28 2.42 13.75
C ASN A 57 0.89 2.00 14.27
N ARG A 58 -0.15 2.79 14.02
CA ARG A 58 -1.54 2.49 14.40
C ARG A 58 -2.07 1.27 13.62
N LEU A 59 -1.84 1.21 12.32
CA LEU A 59 -2.23 0.07 11.48
C LEU A 59 -1.51 -1.21 11.89
N SER A 60 -0.20 -1.14 12.11
CA SER A 60 0.61 -2.27 12.57
C SER A 60 0.16 -2.76 13.97
N ALA A 61 -0.11 -1.84 14.93
CA ALA A 61 -0.64 -2.18 16.25
C ALA A 61 -2.02 -2.86 16.19
N ALA A 62 -2.81 -2.55 15.16
CA ALA A 62 -4.08 -3.20 14.89
C ALA A 62 -3.95 -4.55 14.15
N GLY A 63 -2.73 -5.02 13.87
CA GLY A 63 -2.44 -6.31 13.27
C GLY A 63 -2.46 -6.33 11.75
N PHE A 64 -2.45 -5.17 11.09
CA PHE A 64 -2.25 -5.12 9.64
C PHE A 64 -0.78 -5.27 9.28
N ARG A 65 -0.51 -6.07 8.26
CA ARG A 65 0.79 -6.14 7.59
C ARG A 65 0.91 -4.96 6.63
N LEU A 66 2.11 -4.41 6.48
CA LEU A 66 2.32 -3.19 5.71
C LEU A 66 3.37 -3.44 4.61
N PHE A 67 2.97 -3.22 3.37
CA PHE A 67 3.84 -3.35 2.20
C PHE A 67 3.80 -2.07 1.36
N VAL A 68 4.94 -1.70 0.79
CA VAL A 68 5.02 -0.63 -0.20
C VAL A 68 5.09 -1.23 -1.60
N VAL A 69 4.28 -0.72 -2.53
CA VAL A 69 4.24 -1.13 -3.94
C VAL A 69 4.35 0.10 -4.84
N SER A 70 5.47 0.27 -5.54
CA SER A 70 5.78 1.50 -6.25
C SER A 70 6.21 1.29 -7.70
N ASN A 71 5.71 2.15 -8.60
CA ASN A 71 6.17 2.25 -9.97
C ASN A 71 7.35 3.23 -10.06
N GLN A 72 8.50 2.76 -10.50
CA GLN A 72 9.72 3.56 -10.61
C GLN A 72 10.33 3.49 -12.04
N PRO A 73 9.62 4.00 -13.05
CA PRO A 73 10.11 3.95 -14.44
C PRO A 73 11.34 4.84 -14.68
N GLU A 74 11.60 5.79 -13.78
CA GLU A 74 12.80 6.62 -13.83
C GLU A 74 14.09 5.76 -13.83
N LEU A 75 14.02 4.54 -13.28
CA LEU A 75 15.13 3.60 -13.29
C LEU A 75 15.44 3.12 -14.71
N SER A 76 14.44 2.63 -15.45
CA SER A 76 14.62 2.19 -16.85
C SER A 76 14.96 3.35 -17.79
N ARG A 77 14.54 4.57 -17.46
CA ARG A 77 14.87 5.79 -18.21
C ARG A 77 16.24 6.36 -17.90
N GLY A 78 17.00 5.77 -16.96
CA GLY A 78 18.31 6.29 -16.52
C GLY A 78 18.25 7.60 -15.74
N LEU A 79 17.08 8.00 -15.24
CA LEU A 79 16.86 9.23 -14.46
C LEU A 79 16.99 9.00 -12.95
N LEU A 80 17.00 7.76 -12.53
CA LEU A 80 17.17 7.29 -11.16
C LEU A 80 18.21 6.16 -11.16
N THR A 81 19.21 6.22 -10.28
CA THR A 81 20.19 5.15 -10.13
C THR A 81 19.69 4.06 -9.19
N GLN A 82 20.20 2.83 -9.37
CA GLN A 82 19.93 1.71 -8.45
C GLN A 82 20.36 2.06 -7.01
N GLU A 83 21.48 2.75 -6.86
CA GLU A 83 22.00 3.16 -5.56
C GLU A 83 21.07 4.15 -4.87
N SER A 84 20.63 5.21 -5.57
CA SER A 84 19.66 6.17 -5.02
C SER A 84 18.34 5.51 -4.63
N LEU A 85 17.83 4.59 -5.47
CA LEU A 85 16.62 3.83 -5.17
C LEU A 85 16.80 2.98 -3.91
N ARG A 86 17.96 2.29 -3.78
CA ARG A 86 18.29 1.49 -2.60
C ARG A 86 18.35 2.35 -1.35
N MET A 87 19.04 3.50 -1.37
CA MET A 87 19.14 4.41 -0.22
C MET A 87 17.76 4.88 0.27
N MET A 88 16.88 5.26 -0.65
CA MET A 88 15.50 5.65 -0.30
C MET A 88 14.69 4.47 0.26
N THR A 89 14.86 3.28 -0.30
CA THR A 89 14.21 2.05 0.18
C THR A 89 14.70 1.69 1.58
N ASP A 90 16.01 1.71 1.81
CA ASP A 90 16.62 1.47 3.12
C ASP A 90 16.11 2.47 4.17
N ARG A 91 15.94 3.74 3.80
CA ARG A 91 15.38 4.77 4.68
C ARG A 91 13.93 4.46 5.08
N ILE A 92 13.10 3.96 4.15
CA ILE A 92 11.74 3.50 4.44
C ILE A 92 11.78 2.31 5.42
N MET A 93 12.56 1.29 5.09
CA MET A 93 12.64 0.04 5.87
C MET A 93 13.19 0.25 7.28
N ASN A 94 14.11 1.20 7.46
CA ASN A 94 14.71 1.50 8.76
C ASN A 94 13.83 2.41 9.64
N ALA A 95 13.04 3.30 9.03
CA ALA A 95 12.24 4.27 9.77
C ALA A 95 10.80 3.83 10.02
N LEU A 96 10.25 2.95 9.18
CA LEU A 96 8.84 2.58 9.19
C LEU A 96 8.65 1.08 9.37
N LYS A 97 7.49 0.67 9.90
CA LYS A 97 7.12 -0.75 10.08
C LYS A 97 6.63 -1.37 8.76
N ILE A 98 7.47 -1.33 7.74
CA ILE A 98 7.20 -1.94 6.43
C ILE A 98 7.89 -3.31 6.36
N GLU A 99 7.17 -4.34 5.92
CA GLU A 99 7.73 -5.70 5.79
C GLU A 99 8.49 -5.89 4.48
N GLU A 100 8.03 -5.29 3.40
CA GLU A 100 8.72 -5.32 2.10
C GLU A 100 8.35 -4.09 1.26
N VAL A 101 9.31 -3.59 0.48
CA VAL A 101 9.10 -2.61 -0.58
C VAL A 101 9.25 -3.32 -1.92
N ARG A 102 8.16 -3.39 -2.69
CA ARG A 102 8.14 -3.96 -4.03
C ARG A 102 8.16 -2.86 -5.09
N ILE A 103 9.11 -2.94 -6.00
CA ILE A 103 9.32 -1.93 -7.05
C ILE A 103 9.05 -2.53 -8.42
N CYS A 104 8.30 -1.81 -9.25
CA CYS A 104 8.25 -2.03 -10.69
C CYS A 104 9.17 -1.02 -11.40
N PRO A 105 10.29 -1.44 -11.98
CA PRO A 105 11.22 -0.54 -12.67
C PRO A 105 10.82 -0.23 -14.12
N HIS A 106 9.82 -0.93 -14.64
CA HIS A 106 9.47 -0.91 -16.08
C HIS A 106 8.72 0.38 -16.47
N ASP A 107 8.92 0.78 -17.73
CA ASP A 107 8.07 1.83 -18.35
C ASP A 107 6.75 1.25 -18.88
N GLN A 108 5.86 2.12 -19.31
CA GLN A 108 4.56 1.71 -19.86
C GLN A 108 4.71 0.88 -21.14
N ALA A 109 5.71 1.18 -21.95
CA ALA A 109 5.98 0.48 -23.20
C ALA A 109 6.40 -0.99 -23.00
N ASP A 110 6.91 -1.35 -21.81
CA ASP A 110 7.37 -2.71 -21.51
C ASP A 110 6.22 -3.71 -21.33
N GLY A 111 4.96 -3.26 -21.16
CA GLY A 111 3.79 -4.11 -21.07
C GLY A 111 3.80 -5.13 -19.92
N CYS A 112 4.58 -4.89 -18.86
CA CYS A 112 4.75 -5.84 -17.77
C CYS A 112 3.49 -5.98 -16.89
N GLY A 113 3.30 -7.14 -16.26
CA GLY A 113 2.19 -7.38 -15.34
C GLY A 113 2.35 -6.78 -13.94
N CYS A 114 3.56 -6.27 -13.59
CA CYS A 114 3.80 -5.71 -12.25
C CYS A 114 3.50 -4.21 -12.13
N ARG A 115 3.58 -3.44 -13.23
CA ARG A 115 3.36 -2.00 -13.21
C ARG A 115 1.89 -1.65 -12.95
N LYS A 116 1.60 -0.93 -11.86
CA LYS A 116 0.26 -0.37 -11.63
C LYS A 116 -0.18 0.46 -12.85
N PRO A 117 -1.40 0.28 -13.40
CA PRO A 117 -2.58 -0.30 -12.79
C PRO A 117 -2.70 -1.83 -12.87
N GLN A 118 -1.68 -2.57 -13.32
CA GLN A 118 -1.68 -4.03 -13.23
C GLN A 118 -1.48 -4.47 -11.77
N PRO A 119 -2.16 -5.54 -11.32
CA PRO A 119 -2.15 -5.96 -9.92
C PRO A 119 -0.93 -6.82 -9.53
N GLY A 120 0.01 -7.09 -10.44
CA GLY A 120 1.04 -8.11 -10.25
C GLY A 120 1.87 -7.98 -8.98
N MET A 121 2.27 -6.76 -8.58
CA MET A 121 3.01 -6.57 -7.32
C MET A 121 2.20 -6.99 -6.10
N LEU A 122 0.90 -6.66 -6.06
CA LEU A 122 0.02 -7.03 -4.95
C LEU A 122 -0.20 -8.54 -4.90
N LEU A 123 -0.48 -9.16 -6.05
CA LEU A 123 -0.70 -10.61 -6.16
C LEU A 123 0.56 -11.41 -5.79
N ASP A 124 1.75 -10.94 -6.16
CA ASP A 124 3.02 -11.57 -5.78
C ASP A 124 3.25 -11.52 -4.27
N LEU A 125 3.01 -10.36 -3.65
CA LEU A 125 3.09 -10.20 -2.20
C LEU A 125 2.04 -11.06 -1.50
N ALA A 126 0.80 -11.10 -2.02
CA ALA A 126 -0.27 -11.90 -1.44
C ALA A 126 0.09 -13.39 -1.44
N ARG A 127 0.63 -13.91 -2.54
CA ARG A 127 1.12 -15.31 -2.60
C ARG A 127 2.28 -15.58 -1.67
N LYS A 128 3.25 -14.67 -1.60
CA LYS A 128 4.46 -14.83 -0.77
C LYS A 128 4.13 -14.85 0.72
N TYR A 129 3.14 -14.07 1.12
CA TYR A 129 2.85 -13.81 2.52
C TYR A 129 1.49 -14.32 2.98
N ASP A 130 0.79 -15.08 2.14
CA ASP A 130 -0.54 -15.66 2.42
C ASP A 130 -1.56 -14.61 2.84
N VAL A 131 -1.65 -13.50 2.06
CA VAL A 131 -2.52 -12.36 2.36
C VAL A 131 -3.96 -12.61 1.92
N THR A 132 -4.93 -12.25 2.75
CA THR A 132 -6.36 -12.23 2.42
C THR A 132 -6.68 -10.90 1.73
N LEU A 133 -6.71 -10.90 0.39
CA LEU A 133 -6.85 -9.68 -0.41
C LEU A 133 -8.19 -8.97 -0.21
N GLU A 134 -9.28 -9.72 -0.04
CA GLU A 134 -10.64 -9.20 0.16
C GLU A 134 -10.79 -8.42 1.48
N GLU A 135 -9.90 -8.67 2.44
CA GLU A 135 -9.85 -7.97 3.72
C GLU A 135 -8.71 -6.95 3.78
N SER A 136 -8.07 -6.70 2.65
CA SER A 136 -6.89 -5.83 2.52
C SER A 136 -7.22 -4.55 1.77
N TYR A 137 -6.32 -3.58 1.88
CA TYR A 137 -6.50 -2.25 1.31
C TYR A 137 -5.30 -1.88 0.43
N MET A 138 -5.58 -1.14 -0.67
CA MET A 138 -4.57 -0.42 -1.42
C MET A 138 -4.76 1.08 -1.19
N VAL A 139 -3.77 1.73 -0.59
CA VAL A 139 -3.75 3.18 -0.38
C VAL A 139 -2.77 3.81 -1.37
N GLY A 140 -3.26 4.73 -2.17
CA GLY A 140 -2.46 5.41 -3.19
C GLY A 140 -2.88 6.86 -3.38
N ASP A 141 -2.26 7.52 -4.34
CA ASP A 141 -2.55 8.90 -4.71
C ASP A 141 -2.94 9.08 -6.18
N THR A 142 -3.09 7.97 -6.93
CA THR A 142 -3.51 7.98 -8.34
C THR A 142 -4.52 6.88 -8.65
N TRP A 143 -5.28 7.06 -9.74
CA TRP A 143 -6.20 6.05 -10.27
C TRP A 143 -5.53 4.70 -10.56
N LYS A 144 -4.21 4.69 -10.80
CA LYS A 144 -3.45 3.45 -11.05
C LYS A 144 -3.40 2.57 -9.80
N ASP A 145 -3.34 3.18 -8.63
CA ASP A 145 -3.31 2.51 -7.34
C ASP A 145 -4.66 1.87 -7.04
N SER A 146 -5.74 2.65 -7.16
CA SER A 146 -7.08 2.14 -6.93
C SER A 146 -7.42 1.00 -7.88
N ARG A 147 -7.08 1.15 -9.17
CA ARG A 147 -7.34 0.10 -10.16
C ARG A 147 -6.50 -1.14 -9.90
N ALA A 148 -5.23 -1.01 -9.50
CA ALA A 148 -4.39 -2.15 -9.13
C ALA A 148 -4.94 -2.87 -7.90
N GLY A 149 -5.37 -2.12 -6.87
CA GLY A 149 -5.99 -2.65 -5.67
C GLY A 149 -7.27 -3.41 -5.98
N ASN A 150 -8.22 -2.78 -6.67
CA ASN A 150 -9.50 -3.38 -7.02
C ASN A 150 -9.33 -4.62 -7.94
N SER A 151 -8.39 -4.56 -8.90
CA SER A 151 -8.07 -5.71 -9.77
C SER A 151 -7.40 -6.86 -9.01
N ALA A 152 -6.75 -6.61 -7.89
CA ALA A 152 -6.22 -7.64 -7.01
C ALA A 152 -7.27 -8.23 -6.05
N GLY A 153 -8.43 -7.58 -5.89
CA GLY A 153 -9.47 -7.94 -4.92
C GLY A 153 -9.40 -7.16 -3.60
N CYS A 154 -8.51 -6.15 -3.51
CA CYS A 154 -8.44 -5.25 -2.36
C CYS A 154 -9.45 -4.11 -2.50
N ARG A 155 -9.77 -3.49 -1.38
CA ARG A 155 -10.46 -2.20 -1.34
C ARG A 155 -9.46 -1.06 -1.56
N SER A 156 -9.87 -0.01 -2.27
CA SER A 156 -9.00 1.10 -2.64
C SER A 156 -9.32 2.38 -1.87
N ILE A 157 -8.26 3.07 -1.45
CA ILE A 157 -8.33 4.38 -0.79
C ILE A 157 -7.39 5.33 -1.52
N ILE A 158 -7.90 6.46 -1.99
CA ILE A 158 -7.08 7.50 -2.63
C ILE A 158 -6.90 8.67 -1.69
N LEU A 159 -5.65 9.11 -1.54
CA LEU A 159 -5.32 10.37 -0.85
C LEU A 159 -5.58 11.53 -1.81
N ASP A 160 -6.42 12.48 -1.39
CA ASP A 160 -6.76 13.66 -2.19
C ASP A 160 -5.53 14.52 -2.46
N ARG A 161 -5.32 14.81 -3.74
CA ARG A 161 -4.26 15.68 -4.27
C ARG A 161 -4.85 16.55 -5.38
N GLU A 162 -4.26 17.71 -5.63
CA GLU A 162 -4.71 18.59 -6.70
C GLU A 162 -4.65 17.93 -8.10
N TYR A 163 -3.70 17.01 -8.30
CA TYR A 163 -3.47 16.32 -9.57
C TYR A 163 -4.31 15.05 -9.77
N ASN A 164 -5.13 14.64 -8.80
CA ASN A 164 -5.92 13.40 -8.87
C ASN A 164 -7.43 13.63 -8.67
N LEU A 165 -7.92 14.84 -8.83
CA LEU A 165 -9.33 15.16 -8.69
C LEU A 165 -10.18 14.34 -9.65
N GLY A 166 -11.14 13.58 -9.11
CA GLY A 166 -12.03 12.71 -9.88
C GLY A 166 -11.51 11.30 -10.17
N ASP A 167 -10.32 10.94 -9.75
CA ASP A 167 -9.85 9.55 -9.84
C ASP A 167 -10.78 8.60 -9.04
N PRO A 168 -11.22 7.48 -9.64
CA PRO A 168 -12.14 6.54 -8.98
C PRO A 168 -11.44 5.77 -7.87
N ALA A 169 -12.12 5.61 -6.73
CA ALA A 169 -11.71 4.76 -5.62
C ALA A 169 -12.93 4.37 -4.78
N ASP A 170 -12.80 3.35 -3.93
CA ASP A 170 -13.88 3.01 -2.98
C ASP A 170 -14.03 4.11 -1.92
N TRP A 171 -12.91 4.70 -1.51
CA TRP A 171 -12.90 5.85 -0.60
C TRP A 171 -11.82 6.87 -0.95
N ARG A 172 -12.07 8.09 -0.52
CA ARG A 172 -11.13 9.21 -0.65
C ARG A 172 -10.95 9.89 0.72
N VAL A 173 -9.70 10.23 1.04
CA VAL A 173 -9.32 10.90 2.30
C VAL A 173 -8.20 11.90 2.03
N THR A 174 -7.96 12.82 2.95
CA THR A 174 -6.98 13.91 2.74
C THR A 174 -5.52 13.47 2.94
N ASN A 175 -5.28 12.47 3.79
CA ASN A 175 -3.92 12.03 4.14
C ASN A 175 -3.91 10.59 4.69
N LEU A 176 -2.73 10.06 4.94
CA LEU A 176 -2.56 8.69 5.42
C LEU A 176 -3.14 8.47 6.83
N SER A 177 -3.19 9.50 7.68
CA SER A 177 -3.87 9.40 8.98
C SER A 177 -5.36 9.14 8.80
N GLY A 178 -6.03 9.88 7.91
CA GLY A 178 -7.43 9.65 7.58
C GLY A 178 -7.68 8.27 6.96
N ALA A 179 -6.74 7.76 6.15
CA ALA A 179 -6.82 6.38 5.64
C ALA A 179 -6.72 5.36 6.78
N ALA A 180 -5.82 5.58 7.73
CA ALA A 180 -5.70 4.72 8.91
C ALA A 180 -6.97 4.74 9.78
N ASP A 181 -7.57 5.92 10.00
CA ASP A 181 -8.83 6.06 10.74
C ASP A 181 -9.94 5.23 10.07
N LEU A 182 -10.13 5.41 8.77
CA LEU A 182 -11.14 4.69 7.98
C LEU A 182 -10.95 3.17 8.04
N ILE A 183 -9.71 2.68 7.88
CA ILE A 183 -9.40 1.25 7.93
C ILE A 183 -9.69 0.66 9.32
N LEU A 184 -9.33 1.38 10.37
CA LEU A 184 -9.51 0.93 11.76
C LEU A 184 -10.99 0.91 12.17
N GLU A 185 -11.79 1.89 11.75
CA GLU A 185 -13.24 1.93 11.97
C GLU A 185 -13.92 0.73 11.30
N ARG A 186 -13.60 0.45 10.03
CA ARG A 186 -14.19 -0.67 9.28
C ARG A 186 -13.76 -2.05 9.77
N ARG A 187 -12.62 -2.15 10.44
CA ARG A 187 -12.24 -3.37 11.15
C ARG A 187 -13.24 -3.72 12.26
N GLY A 188 -13.74 -2.70 12.98
CA GLY A 188 -14.71 -2.87 14.06
C GLY A 188 -16.07 -3.41 13.55
N GLU A 189 -16.51 -2.95 12.37
CA GLU A 189 -17.77 -3.40 11.76
C GLU A 189 -17.74 -4.89 11.36
N ALA A 190 -16.59 -5.37 10.85
CA ALA A 190 -16.42 -6.78 10.47
C ALA A 190 -16.36 -7.75 11.67
N LEU A 191 -16.04 -7.27 12.87
CA LEU A 191 -15.99 -8.06 14.10
C LEU A 191 -17.31 -8.01 14.89
N GLY A 192 -18.22 -7.05 14.58
CA GLY A 192 -19.48 -6.82 15.28
C GLY A 192 -20.70 -7.59 14.74
N THR A 193 -20.59 -8.35 13.66
CA THR A 193 -21.70 -9.11 13.05
C THR A 193 -21.73 -10.58 13.46
N GLY A 194 -21.32 -10.90 14.68
CA GLY A 194 -21.33 -12.25 15.25
C GLY A 194 -22.12 -12.31 16.59
N GLU A 195 -23.36 -11.81 16.59
CA GLU A 195 -24.36 -12.14 17.63
C GLU A 195 -25.43 -13.07 17.07
#